data_489c88d0621a0c2a757d3fe9a7d80533
#
_entry.id   489c88d0621a0c2a757d3fe9a7d80533
#
_cell.length_a   1.000
_cell.length_b   1.000
_cell.length_c   1.000
_cell.angle_alpha   90.00
_cell.angle_beta   90.00
_cell.angle_gamma   90.00
#
_symmetry.space_group_name_H-M   'P 1'
#
loop_
_entity.id
_entity.type
_entity.pdbx_description
1 polymer ?
#
loop_
_entity_poly.entity_id
_entity_poly.type
_entity_poly.pdbx_seq_one_letter_code
_entity_poly.pdbx_strand_id
1 'polypeptide(L)'
;YLTLSSTGKRMGTTSGSPIHFVGDPCSRVVYVTEGCLKADVAHALMHRTFVATLGVNNTAKLDGLFAFLHRNGTEEIIEAEDMDKYSNEMVGKGASKIYALAARHGMRCRRLTWNPNYKGIDDWQLALRRKEQKMKEDPGMTFKEQYLNGLCGLEMLEACTEKWHAMKVDSISLRDYLGLTEQDYDAYLQTAPGVSFQ
;
A
#
# COMPACT_ATOMS: atom_id res chain seq x y z
N TYR A 1 7.78 -20.33 4.00
CA TYR A 1 8.15 -20.55 5.41
C TYR A 1 8.45 -22.03 5.61
N LEU A 2 9.64 -22.33 6.14
CA LEU A 2 9.99 -23.68 6.59
C LEU A 2 9.65 -23.76 8.08
N THR A 3 8.71 -24.63 8.44
CA THR A 3 8.48 -24.97 9.84
C THR A 3 9.57 -25.96 10.28
N LEU A 4 10.34 -25.56 11.27
CA LEU A 4 11.26 -26.48 11.94
C LEU A 4 10.43 -27.48 12.76
N SER A 5 10.20 -28.67 12.21
CA SER A 5 9.64 -29.79 12.98
C SER A 5 10.80 -30.55 13.60
N SER A 6 10.81 -30.63 14.92
CA SER A 6 11.72 -31.50 15.62
C SER A 6 11.30 -32.97 15.44
N THR A 7 12.20 -33.72 14.87
CA THR A 7 12.33 -35.19 14.95
C THR A 7 11.10 -36.04 14.63
N GLY A 8 11.23 -36.80 13.53
CA GLY A 8 10.44 -37.99 13.21
C GLY A 8 8.99 -37.71 12.85
N LYS A 9 8.54 -38.25 11.77
CA LYS A 9 7.22 -38.06 11.13
C LYS A 9 5.96 -38.23 12.00
N ARG A 10 6.07 -38.39 13.33
CA ARG A 10 4.94 -38.63 14.22
C ARG A 10 4.98 -37.89 15.56
N MET A 11 6.01 -37.11 15.86
CA MET A 11 6.18 -36.45 17.16
C MET A 11 6.37 -34.93 17.07
N GLY A 12 6.23 -34.33 15.89
CA GLY A 12 6.27 -32.86 15.74
C GLY A 12 4.93 -32.24 16.12
N THR A 13 4.97 -31.11 16.79
CA THR A 13 3.80 -30.21 16.87
C THR A 13 3.33 -29.92 15.45
N THR A 14 2.07 -30.23 15.15
CA THR A 14 1.45 -29.76 13.92
C THR A 14 1.61 -28.24 13.91
N SER A 15 2.11 -27.67 12.85
CA SER A 15 2.35 -26.21 12.72
C SER A 15 1.08 -25.39 12.91
N GLY A 16 -0.05 -26.04 12.88
CA GLY A 16 -1.38 -25.46 13.16
C GLY A 16 -1.70 -24.18 12.43
N SER A 17 -0.80 -23.72 11.57
CA SER A 17 -0.93 -22.48 10.79
C SER A 17 -1.50 -21.34 11.62
N PRO A 18 -0.76 -20.80 12.60
CA PRO A 18 -1.24 -19.70 13.42
C PRO A 18 -1.52 -18.48 12.54
N ILE A 19 -2.49 -17.68 12.96
CA ILE A 19 -2.69 -16.35 12.41
C ILE A 19 -1.77 -15.41 13.18
N HIS A 20 -1.08 -14.57 12.45
CA HIS A 20 -0.30 -13.49 13.02
C HIS A 20 -1.17 -12.23 13.17
N PHE A 21 -1.05 -11.56 14.31
CA PHE A 21 -1.77 -10.34 14.61
C PHE A 21 -0.79 -9.29 15.13
N VAL A 22 -0.86 -8.08 14.60
CA VAL A 22 -0.04 -6.95 15.04
C VAL A 22 -0.86 -5.66 15.04
N GLY A 23 -0.79 -4.90 16.12
CA GLY A 23 -1.50 -3.64 16.32
C GLY A 23 -2.55 -3.70 17.42
N ASP A 24 -3.54 -2.82 17.34
CA ASP A 24 -4.60 -2.65 18.35
C ASP A 24 -5.80 -3.59 18.05
N PRO A 25 -6.16 -4.51 18.98
CA PRO A 25 -7.30 -5.39 18.80
C PRO A 25 -8.66 -4.67 18.82
N CYS A 26 -8.72 -3.42 19.26
CA CYS A 26 -9.91 -2.58 19.25
C CYS A 26 -9.99 -1.66 18.01
N SER A 27 -9.11 -1.84 17.03
CA SER A 27 -9.13 -1.07 15.80
C SER A 27 -10.45 -1.23 15.04
N ARG A 28 -11.04 -0.11 14.62
CA ARG A 28 -12.25 -0.12 13.78
C ARG A 28 -12.00 -0.68 12.39
N VAL A 29 -10.77 -0.59 11.90
CA VAL A 29 -10.34 -1.05 10.57
C VAL A 29 -9.14 -1.97 10.73
N VAL A 30 -9.21 -3.18 10.21
CA VAL A 30 -8.15 -4.19 10.27
C VAL A 30 -7.79 -4.66 8.86
N TYR A 31 -6.50 -4.72 8.58
CA TYR A 31 -5.95 -5.16 7.29
C TYR A 31 -5.62 -6.64 7.36
N VAL A 32 -5.91 -7.38 6.28
CA VAL A 32 -5.57 -8.81 6.15
C VAL A 32 -4.63 -8.99 4.97
N THR A 33 -3.46 -9.57 5.23
CA THR A 33 -2.43 -9.83 4.21
C THR A 33 -1.85 -11.23 4.34
N GLU A 34 -1.01 -11.63 3.41
CA GLU A 34 -0.26 -12.88 3.47
C GLU A 34 1.13 -12.64 4.05
N GLY A 35 1.52 -13.47 5.03
CA GLY A 35 2.87 -13.49 5.59
C GLY A 35 3.12 -12.53 6.75
N CYS A 36 3.64 -13.08 7.86
CA CYS A 36 3.84 -12.34 9.11
C CYS A 36 4.77 -11.13 8.94
N LEU A 37 5.89 -11.29 8.24
CA LEU A 37 6.85 -10.19 8.02
C LEU A 37 6.24 -9.04 7.24
N LYS A 38 5.38 -9.32 6.24
CA LYS A 38 4.68 -8.27 5.50
C LYS A 38 3.75 -7.47 6.43
N ALA A 39 3.01 -8.17 7.29
CA ALA A 39 2.14 -7.52 8.28
C ALA A 39 2.93 -6.63 9.24
N ASP A 40 4.06 -7.11 9.76
CA ASP A 40 4.91 -6.35 10.68
C ASP A 40 5.50 -5.11 10.01
N VAL A 41 6.05 -5.24 8.80
CA VAL A 41 6.59 -4.11 8.04
C VAL A 41 5.48 -3.11 7.69
N ALA A 42 4.34 -3.58 7.20
CA ALA A 42 3.22 -2.71 6.86
C ALA A 42 2.66 -2.01 8.11
N HIS A 43 2.55 -2.71 9.25
CA HIS A 43 2.17 -2.12 10.53
C HIS A 43 3.13 -0.99 10.94
N ALA A 44 4.43 -1.25 10.90
CA ALA A 44 5.46 -0.26 11.26
C ALA A 44 5.43 0.98 10.36
N LEU A 45 5.14 0.80 9.07
CA LEU A 45 5.12 1.90 8.09
C LEU A 45 3.79 2.68 8.08
N MET A 46 2.66 2.00 8.26
CA MET A 46 1.32 2.58 8.15
C MET A 46 0.69 2.94 9.49
N HIS A 47 1.19 2.41 10.60
CA HIS A 47 0.60 2.53 11.94
C HIS A 47 -0.86 2.04 11.96
N ARG A 48 -1.14 0.91 11.27
CA ARG A 48 -2.46 0.27 11.17
C ARG A 48 -2.39 -1.15 11.73
N THR A 49 -3.54 -1.69 12.12
CA THR A 49 -3.64 -3.05 12.62
C THR A 49 -3.70 -4.05 11.46
N PHE A 50 -2.87 -5.08 11.56
CA PHE A 50 -2.76 -6.12 10.55
C PHE A 50 -2.99 -7.51 11.12
N VAL A 51 -3.59 -8.34 10.27
CA VAL A 51 -3.70 -9.79 10.43
C VAL A 51 -2.97 -10.42 9.24
N ALA A 52 -2.17 -11.45 9.50
CA ALA A 52 -1.54 -12.20 8.41
C ALA A 52 -1.82 -13.69 8.50
N THR A 53 -2.11 -14.28 7.35
CA THR A 53 -2.20 -15.73 7.16
C THR A 53 -0.84 -16.30 6.73
N LEU A 54 -0.54 -17.52 7.13
CA LEU A 54 0.62 -18.27 6.63
C LEU A 54 0.28 -18.98 5.31
N GLY A 55 -0.02 -18.18 4.27
CA GLY A 55 -0.46 -18.64 2.96
C GLY A 55 -1.96 -18.42 2.73
N VAL A 56 -2.31 -18.04 1.50
CA VAL A 56 -3.66 -17.62 1.07
C VAL A 56 -4.79 -18.63 1.35
N ASN A 57 -4.48 -19.90 1.52
CA ASN A 57 -5.46 -20.94 1.77
C ASN A 57 -5.72 -21.18 3.26
N ASN A 58 -4.97 -20.53 4.15
CA ASN A 58 -5.03 -20.80 5.58
C ASN A 58 -6.01 -19.89 6.33
N THR A 59 -7.23 -19.90 5.86
CA THR A 59 -8.31 -19.04 6.38
C THR A 59 -9.11 -19.68 7.50
N ALA A 60 -8.84 -20.95 7.87
CA ALA A 60 -9.65 -21.71 8.82
C ALA A 60 -9.76 -21.03 10.20
N LYS A 61 -8.70 -20.35 10.65
CA LYS A 61 -8.69 -19.66 11.95
C LYS A 61 -9.16 -18.20 11.89
N LEU A 62 -9.34 -17.64 10.68
CA LEU A 62 -9.83 -16.27 10.52
C LEU A 62 -11.25 -16.10 11.06
N ASP A 63 -12.09 -17.13 10.98
CA ASP A 63 -13.47 -17.07 11.46
C ASP A 63 -13.55 -16.69 12.94
N GLY A 64 -12.81 -17.42 13.80
CA GLY A 64 -12.74 -17.12 15.23
C GLY A 64 -12.10 -15.75 15.53
N LEU A 65 -11.08 -15.37 14.76
CA LEU A 65 -10.46 -14.04 14.91
C LEU A 65 -11.42 -12.93 14.48
N PHE A 66 -12.16 -13.08 13.41
CA PHE A 66 -13.13 -12.06 12.95
C PHE A 66 -14.29 -11.92 13.95
N ALA A 67 -14.74 -13.02 14.54
CA ALA A 67 -15.71 -12.96 15.66
C ALA A 67 -15.14 -12.17 16.85
N PHE A 68 -13.87 -12.36 17.18
CA PHE A 68 -13.22 -11.63 18.25
C PHE A 68 -13.09 -10.13 17.89
N LEU A 69 -12.59 -9.79 16.73
CA LEU A 69 -12.40 -8.42 16.25
C LEU A 69 -13.72 -7.65 16.22
N HIS A 70 -14.78 -8.24 15.67
CA HIS A 70 -16.10 -7.63 15.64
C HIS A 70 -16.62 -7.31 17.05
N ARG A 71 -16.48 -8.25 18.01
CA ARG A 71 -16.86 -8.01 19.41
C ARG A 71 -16.04 -6.88 20.07
N ASN A 72 -14.83 -6.62 19.59
CA ASN A 72 -13.97 -5.53 20.07
C ASN A 72 -14.11 -4.24 19.26
N GLY A 73 -15.12 -4.13 18.39
CA GLY A 73 -15.46 -2.87 17.70
C GLY A 73 -14.91 -2.74 16.29
N THR A 74 -14.33 -3.79 15.70
CA THR A 74 -13.93 -3.75 14.28
C THR A 74 -15.17 -3.72 13.39
N GLU A 75 -15.23 -2.75 12.50
CA GLU A 75 -16.34 -2.51 11.56
C GLU A 75 -15.96 -2.85 10.11
N GLU A 76 -14.68 -2.78 9.80
CA GLU A 76 -14.20 -2.93 8.42
C GLU A 76 -12.93 -3.79 8.35
N ILE A 77 -12.94 -4.71 7.40
CA ILE A 77 -11.78 -5.51 6.99
C ILE A 77 -11.27 -4.98 5.65
N ILE A 78 -9.97 -4.71 5.57
CA ILE A 78 -9.29 -4.34 4.32
C ILE A 78 -8.54 -5.57 3.81
N GLU A 79 -8.98 -6.15 2.70
CA GLU A 79 -8.25 -7.22 2.02
C GLU A 79 -7.04 -6.60 1.30
N ALA A 80 -5.86 -6.96 1.74
CA ALA A 80 -4.56 -6.47 1.26
C ALA A 80 -3.63 -7.65 0.90
N GLU A 81 -4.20 -8.70 0.31
CA GLU A 81 -3.45 -9.83 -0.27
C GLU A 81 -2.61 -9.38 -1.47
N ASP A 82 -1.56 -10.13 -1.78
CA ASP A 82 -0.62 -9.82 -2.84
C ASP A 82 -1.30 -9.46 -4.18
N MET A 83 -0.68 -8.56 -4.95
CA MET A 83 -1.25 -8.09 -6.21
C MET A 83 -1.31 -9.16 -7.31
N ASP A 84 -0.60 -10.27 -7.17
CA ASP A 84 -0.72 -11.41 -8.09
C ASP A 84 -2.06 -12.15 -8.00
N LYS A 85 -2.95 -11.77 -7.07
CA LYS A 85 -4.35 -12.25 -6.99
C LYS A 85 -5.16 -12.04 -8.28
N TYR A 86 -4.76 -11.11 -9.12
CA TYR A 86 -5.41 -10.86 -10.40
C TYR A 86 -4.99 -11.85 -11.50
N SER A 87 -3.82 -12.49 -11.35
CA SER A 87 -3.28 -13.49 -12.27
C SER A 87 -3.24 -14.90 -11.69
N ASN A 88 -3.33 -15.02 -10.36
CA ASN A 88 -3.26 -16.28 -9.63
C ASN A 88 -4.61 -16.63 -9.01
N GLU A 89 -5.30 -17.64 -9.58
CA GLU A 89 -6.63 -18.08 -9.15
C GLU A 89 -6.67 -18.50 -7.66
N MET A 90 -5.59 -19.08 -7.15
CA MET A 90 -5.52 -19.51 -5.75
C MET A 90 -5.54 -18.32 -4.79
N VAL A 91 -4.83 -17.25 -5.13
CA VAL A 91 -4.82 -16.00 -4.35
C VAL A 91 -6.19 -15.31 -4.43
N GLY A 92 -6.81 -15.29 -5.61
CA GLY A 92 -8.17 -14.78 -5.80
C GLY A 92 -9.22 -15.52 -4.97
N LYS A 93 -9.12 -16.84 -4.86
CA LYS A 93 -9.98 -17.65 -3.98
C LYS A 93 -9.76 -17.36 -2.49
N GLY A 94 -8.51 -17.13 -2.07
CA GLY A 94 -8.18 -16.72 -0.70
C GLY A 94 -8.84 -15.38 -0.35
N ALA A 95 -8.69 -14.38 -1.20
CA ALA A 95 -9.32 -13.08 -1.05
C ALA A 95 -10.85 -13.19 -0.94
N SER A 96 -11.49 -13.99 -1.78
CA SER A 96 -12.94 -14.19 -1.75
C SER A 96 -13.45 -14.78 -0.41
N LYS A 97 -12.64 -15.63 0.24
CA LYS A 97 -12.97 -16.18 1.56
C LYS A 97 -12.94 -15.10 2.65
N ILE A 98 -12.00 -14.13 2.56
CA ILE A 98 -11.93 -13.00 3.50
C ILE A 98 -13.23 -12.20 3.44
N TYR A 99 -13.73 -11.90 2.23
CA TYR A 99 -15.01 -11.21 2.04
C TYR A 99 -16.18 -11.96 2.67
N ALA A 100 -16.29 -13.27 2.40
CA ALA A 100 -17.36 -14.09 2.94
C ALA A 100 -17.34 -14.15 4.47
N LEU A 101 -16.15 -14.24 5.07
CA LEU A 101 -15.99 -14.24 6.52
C LEU A 101 -16.32 -12.90 7.15
N ALA A 102 -15.86 -11.78 6.58
CA ALA A 102 -16.20 -10.45 7.06
C ALA A 102 -17.72 -10.22 7.05
N ALA A 103 -18.38 -10.56 5.94
CA ALA A 103 -19.83 -10.46 5.82
C ALA A 103 -20.58 -11.33 6.85
N ARG A 104 -20.09 -12.55 7.11
CA ARG A 104 -20.67 -13.45 8.14
C ARG A 104 -20.69 -12.81 9.52
N HIS A 105 -19.67 -12.03 9.85
CA HIS A 105 -19.54 -11.33 11.14
C HIS A 105 -20.09 -9.90 11.10
N GLY A 106 -20.82 -9.50 10.05
CA GLY A 106 -21.45 -8.17 9.96
C GLY A 106 -20.47 -7.03 9.70
N MET A 107 -19.22 -7.33 9.32
CA MET A 107 -18.20 -6.33 8.99
C MET A 107 -18.21 -6.03 7.49
N ARG A 108 -17.94 -4.79 7.14
CA ARG A 108 -17.67 -4.41 5.75
C ARG A 108 -16.33 -4.98 5.32
N CYS A 109 -16.19 -5.31 4.04
CA CYS A 109 -14.91 -5.70 3.48
C CYS A 109 -14.68 -4.97 2.17
N ARG A 110 -13.52 -4.38 2.01
CA ARG A 110 -13.08 -3.79 0.74
C ARG A 110 -11.65 -4.20 0.41
N ARG A 111 -11.35 -4.13 -0.86
CA ARG A 111 -10.03 -4.47 -1.39
C ARG A 111 -9.14 -3.23 -1.42
N LEU A 112 -7.92 -3.37 -0.93
CA LEU A 112 -6.86 -2.43 -1.19
C LEU A 112 -6.11 -2.84 -2.45
N THR A 113 -5.89 -1.88 -3.34
CA THR A 113 -5.12 -2.07 -4.57
C THR A 113 -3.99 -1.06 -4.63
N TRP A 114 -2.88 -1.44 -5.22
CA TRP A 114 -1.72 -0.57 -5.46
C TRP A 114 -1.07 -0.91 -6.80
N ASN A 115 0.00 -0.21 -7.13
CA ASN A 115 0.75 -0.46 -8.37
C ASN A 115 1.22 -1.93 -8.42
N PRO A 116 0.83 -2.71 -9.44
CA PRO A 116 1.13 -4.14 -9.55
C PRO A 116 2.62 -4.47 -9.70
N ASN A 117 3.48 -3.48 -9.93
CA ASN A 117 4.94 -3.66 -9.91
C ASN A 117 5.45 -4.00 -8.49
N TYR A 118 4.66 -3.75 -7.46
CA TYR A 118 4.95 -4.15 -6.09
C TYR A 118 4.05 -5.32 -5.72
N LYS A 119 4.65 -6.48 -5.45
CA LYS A 119 3.87 -7.68 -5.14
C LYS A 119 3.13 -7.54 -3.82
N GLY A 120 3.81 -7.22 -2.75
CA GLY A 120 3.28 -7.10 -1.40
C GLY A 120 2.99 -5.66 -0.98
N ILE A 121 2.14 -5.49 0.02
CA ILE A 121 1.83 -4.20 0.63
C ILE A 121 3.06 -3.57 1.29
N ASP A 122 3.94 -4.39 1.84
CA ASP A 122 5.22 -3.99 2.45
C ASP A 122 6.16 -3.36 1.44
N ASP A 123 6.37 -3.99 0.28
CA ASP A 123 7.20 -3.46 -0.80
C ASP A 123 6.67 -2.12 -1.31
N TRP A 124 5.35 -2.01 -1.48
CA TRP A 124 4.70 -0.78 -1.90
C TRP A 124 4.89 0.33 -0.87
N GLN A 125 4.67 0.07 0.42
CA GLN A 125 4.84 1.06 1.47
C GLN A 125 6.31 1.50 1.64
N LEU A 126 7.25 0.58 1.51
CA LEU A 126 8.67 0.90 1.51
C LEU A 126 9.04 1.82 0.33
N ALA A 127 8.49 1.56 -0.86
CA ALA A 127 8.71 2.41 -2.03
C ALA A 127 8.15 3.83 -1.82
N LEU A 128 6.95 3.97 -1.23
CA LEU A 128 6.39 5.27 -0.87
C LEU A 128 7.27 6.03 0.13
N ARG A 129 7.73 5.37 1.19
CA ARG A 129 8.65 5.97 2.18
C ARG A 129 9.96 6.44 1.56
N ARG A 130 10.55 5.63 0.68
CA ARG A 130 11.78 6.02 -0.03
C ARG A 130 11.56 7.24 -0.94
N LYS A 131 10.40 7.33 -1.59
CA LYS A 131 10.04 8.51 -2.39
C LYS A 131 9.91 9.75 -1.51
N GLU A 132 9.17 9.67 -0.42
CA GLU A 132 9.01 10.78 0.54
C GLU A 132 10.35 11.22 1.13
N GLN A 133 11.23 10.28 1.43
CA GLN A 133 12.56 10.57 1.95
C GLN A 133 13.43 11.29 0.92
N LYS A 134 13.45 10.82 -0.34
CA LYS A 134 14.16 11.49 -1.43
C LYS A 134 13.68 12.93 -1.65
N MET A 135 12.36 13.16 -1.59
CA MET A 135 11.79 14.51 -1.70
C MET A 135 12.22 15.43 -0.55
N LYS A 136 12.47 14.87 0.64
CA LYS A 136 12.95 15.64 1.80
C LYS A 136 14.46 15.91 1.73
N GLU A 137 15.23 14.98 1.19
CA GLU A 137 16.69 15.07 1.08
C GLU A 137 17.13 16.04 -0.03
N ASP A 138 16.31 16.19 -1.08
CA ASP A 138 16.56 17.13 -2.18
C ASP A 138 15.37 18.07 -2.39
N PRO A 139 15.21 19.08 -1.51
CA PRO A 139 14.14 20.07 -1.63
C PRO A 139 14.32 21.02 -2.82
N GLY A 140 15.46 20.97 -3.50
CA GLY A 140 15.77 21.75 -4.72
C GLY A 140 15.32 21.07 -6.01
N MET A 141 14.82 19.85 -5.98
CA MET A 141 14.31 19.16 -7.17
C MET A 141 13.18 19.95 -7.82
N THR A 142 13.31 20.21 -9.08
CA THR A 142 12.24 20.81 -9.91
C THR A 142 11.06 19.84 -10.07
N PHE A 143 9.90 20.36 -10.43
CA PHE A 143 8.73 19.52 -10.71
C PHE A 143 9.04 18.43 -11.76
N LYS A 144 9.73 18.80 -12.87
CA LYS A 144 10.08 17.85 -13.93
C LYS A 144 10.96 16.72 -13.42
N GLU A 145 11.98 17.03 -12.63
CA GLU A 145 12.86 16.01 -12.03
C GLU A 145 12.07 15.08 -11.11
N GLN A 146 11.17 15.60 -10.28
CA GLN A 146 10.30 14.80 -9.43
C GLN A 146 9.38 13.89 -10.27
N TYR A 147 8.79 14.41 -11.34
CA TYR A 147 7.92 13.68 -12.25
C TYR A 147 8.65 12.54 -12.96
N LEU A 148 9.82 12.82 -13.57
CA LEU A 148 10.63 11.81 -14.26
C LEU A 148 11.17 10.72 -13.34
N ASN A 149 11.43 11.07 -12.07
CA ASN A 149 11.79 10.08 -11.03
C ASN A 149 10.56 9.34 -10.45
N GLY A 150 9.35 9.61 -10.94
CA GLY A 150 8.10 9.03 -10.45
C GLY A 150 7.80 9.37 -9.00
N LEU A 151 8.29 10.52 -8.51
CA LEU A 151 8.06 11.02 -7.16
C LEU A 151 6.72 11.75 -7.03
N CYS A 152 6.24 12.34 -8.12
CA CYS A 152 4.93 13.00 -8.22
C CYS A 152 4.25 12.66 -9.54
N GLY A 153 2.97 12.95 -9.66
CA GLY A 153 2.22 12.90 -10.90
C GLY A 153 1.92 14.32 -11.43
N LEU A 154 1.21 14.40 -12.55
CA LEU A 154 0.85 15.66 -13.19
C LEU A 154 -0.08 16.53 -12.33
N GLU A 155 -0.82 15.92 -11.41
CA GLU A 155 -1.69 16.62 -10.45
C GLU A 155 -0.92 17.59 -9.54
N MET A 156 0.40 17.40 -9.38
CA MET A 156 1.25 18.31 -8.60
C MET A 156 1.65 19.57 -9.36
N LEU A 157 1.46 19.62 -10.67
CA LEU A 157 1.87 20.75 -11.52
C LEU A 157 1.15 22.05 -11.10
N GLU A 158 -0.16 21.96 -10.88
CA GLU A 158 -0.97 23.10 -10.44
C GLU A 158 -0.50 23.61 -9.07
N ALA A 159 -0.31 22.71 -8.10
CA ALA A 159 0.19 23.07 -6.78
C ALA A 159 1.61 23.69 -6.82
N CYS A 160 2.48 23.25 -7.72
CA CYS A 160 3.79 23.86 -7.93
C CYS A 160 3.68 25.26 -8.56
N THR A 161 2.76 25.43 -9.50
CA THR A 161 2.49 26.74 -10.13
C THR A 161 1.94 27.75 -9.12
N GLU A 162 0.98 27.33 -8.28
CA GLU A 162 0.47 28.17 -7.19
C GLU A 162 1.56 28.59 -6.20
N LYS A 163 2.44 27.67 -5.83
CA LYS A 163 3.59 27.96 -4.96
C LYS A 163 4.51 29.01 -5.59
N TRP A 164 4.82 28.89 -6.89
CA TRP A 164 5.64 29.87 -7.59
C TRP A 164 4.99 31.25 -7.56
N HIS A 165 3.69 31.37 -7.84
CA HIS A 165 2.94 32.63 -7.73
C HIS A 165 2.97 33.23 -6.32
N ALA A 166 2.95 32.39 -5.29
CA ALA A 166 2.99 32.82 -3.89
C ALA A 166 4.37 33.32 -3.45
N MET A 167 5.45 32.89 -4.11
CA MET A 167 6.83 33.23 -3.70
C MET A 167 7.21 34.70 -3.93
N LYS A 168 6.45 35.47 -4.74
CA LYS A 168 6.73 36.90 -5.07
C LYS A 168 8.19 37.19 -5.43
N VAL A 169 8.86 36.24 -6.08
CA VAL A 169 10.28 36.35 -6.43
C VAL A 169 10.35 36.53 -7.95
N ASP A 170 10.76 37.70 -8.37
CA ASP A 170 10.94 38.04 -9.81
C ASP A 170 12.20 37.43 -10.44
N SER A 171 12.94 36.60 -9.69
CA SER A 171 14.28 36.15 -10.11
C SER A 171 14.29 34.81 -10.86
N ILE A 172 13.19 34.06 -10.88
CA ILE A 172 13.09 32.77 -11.57
C ILE A 172 11.80 32.70 -12.37
N SER A 173 11.89 32.31 -13.64
CA SER A 173 10.70 32.08 -14.47
C SER A 173 9.92 30.84 -14.00
N LEU A 174 8.60 30.78 -14.27
CA LEU A 174 7.81 29.59 -13.97
C LEU A 174 8.37 28.35 -14.67
N ARG A 175 8.81 28.50 -15.91
CA ARG A 175 9.45 27.44 -16.68
C ARG A 175 10.67 26.86 -15.93
N ASP A 176 11.58 27.75 -15.49
CA ASP A 176 12.82 27.32 -14.82
C ASP A 176 12.53 26.75 -13.42
N TYR A 177 11.55 27.32 -12.70
CA TYR A 177 11.10 26.79 -11.43
C TYR A 177 10.52 25.38 -11.54
N LEU A 178 9.76 25.10 -12.60
CA LEU A 178 9.23 23.78 -12.88
C LEU A 178 10.26 22.84 -13.51
N GLY A 179 11.41 23.34 -13.98
CA GLY A 179 12.45 22.57 -14.66
C GLY A 179 12.06 22.13 -16.07
N LEU A 180 11.09 22.81 -16.71
CA LEU A 180 10.58 22.45 -18.01
C LEU A 180 11.52 22.94 -19.14
N THR A 181 11.64 22.13 -20.19
CA THR A 181 12.22 22.59 -21.46
C THR A 181 11.28 23.58 -22.13
N GLU A 182 11.74 24.28 -23.12
CA GLU A 182 10.91 25.20 -23.92
C GLU A 182 9.73 24.46 -24.56
N GLN A 183 9.98 23.29 -25.11
CA GLN A 183 8.95 22.45 -25.73
C GLN A 183 7.91 21.96 -24.72
N ASP A 184 8.33 21.51 -23.53
CA ASP A 184 7.41 21.09 -22.48
C ASP A 184 6.56 22.27 -21.98
N TYR A 185 7.16 23.45 -21.88
CA TYR A 185 6.47 24.64 -21.41
C TYR A 185 5.43 25.14 -22.43
N ASP A 186 5.79 25.12 -23.72
CA ASP A 186 4.85 25.43 -24.81
C ASP A 186 3.68 24.42 -24.84
N ALA A 187 3.98 23.14 -24.68
CA ALA A 187 2.96 22.11 -24.55
C ALA A 187 2.03 22.35 -23.33
N TYR A 188 2.60 22.74 -22.20
CA TYR A 188 1.84 23.09 -21.00
C TYR A 188 0.92 24.30 -21.22
N LEU A 189 1.37 25.32 -21.93
CA LEU A 189 0.57 26.51 -22.23
C LEU A 189 -0.56 26.25 -23.27
N GLN A 190 -0.38 25.26 -24.15
CA GLN A 190 -1.34 24.94 -25.22
C GLN A 190 -2.41 23.93 -24.81
N THR A 191 -2.23 23.21 -23.75
CA THR A 191 -3.10 22.13 -23.36
C THR A 191 -3.74 22.36 -21.98
N ALA A 192 -5.03 22.52 -21.97
CA ALA A 192 -5.85 22.15 -20.83
C ALA A 192 -5.68 20.64 -20.53
N PRO A 193 -6.03 20.12 -19.36
CA PRO A 193 -5.50 18.94 -18.71
C PRO A 193 -5.36 17.70 -19.60
N GLY A 194 -4.14 17.21 -19.80
CA GLY A 194 -3.86 15.99 -20.57
C GLY A 194 -2.42 15.79 -21.08
N VAL A 195 -1.46 16.62 -20.67
CA VAL A 195 -0.07 16.56 -21.18
C VAL A 195 0.76 15.51 -20.47
N SER A 196 1.52 14.71 -21.22
CA SER A 196 2.67 13.95 -20.73
C SER A 196 3.97 14.62 -21.18
N PHE A 197 4.89 14.85 -20.26
CA PHE A 197 6.24 15.34 -20.57
C PHE A 197 7.16 14.19 -21.03
N GLN A 198 7.99 14.45 -22.04
CA GLN A 198 8.98 13.51 -22.53
C GLN A 198 10.34 13.69 -21.84
#